data_7c1ebe46533aff3fcba89398c3ff3d85
#
_entry.id   7c1ebe46533aff3fcba89398c3ff3d85
#
_cell.length_a   1.000
_cell.length_b   1.000
_cell.length_c   1.000
_cell.angle_alpha   90.00
_cell.angle_beta   90.00
_cell.angle_gamma   90.00
#
_symmetry.space_group_name_H-M   'P 1'
#
loop_
_entity.id
_entity.type
_entity.pdbx_description
1 polymer ?
#
loop_
_entity_poly.entity_id
_entity_poly.type
_entity_poly.pdbx_seq_one_letter_code
_entity_poly.pdbx_strand_id
1 'polypeptide(L)'
;MTIWEISEKADFIAERHHRLQEEWQAYCNSLVQGITLSKAHLHHGMYCAPERDLCFVLFEHFLITVALADGFNSHTIHYLVESKNGGEQLLIAEAQLAQDGRIDGRISNRDRAQVLEHYLEKIGPVYNGLYAAIQQDTPVDLHQLVKQFAQATVA
;
A
#
# COMPACT_ATOMS: atom_id res chain seq x y z
N MET A 1 -37.57 13.82 8.54
CA MET A 1 -36.31 13.82 9.30
C MET A 1 -36.06 15.22 9.84
N THR A 2 -35.85 15.35 11.14
CA THR A 2 -35.61 16.63 11.77
C THR A 2 -34.15 17.05 11.64
N ILE A 3 -33.90 18.35 11.86
CA ILE A 3 -32.53 18.87 11.83
C ILE A 3 -31.65 18.21 12.89
N TRP A 4 -32.22 17.80 14.02
CA TRP A 4 -31.49 17.14 15.10
C TRP A 4 -31.09 15.71 14.75
N GLU A 5 -31.97 14.99 14.04
CA GLU A 5 -31.67 13.66 13.54
C GLU A 5 -30.55 13.71 12.49
N ILE A 6 -30.58 14.71 11.61
CA ILE A 6 -29.53 14.93 10.63
C ILE A 6 -28.22 15.28 11.33
N SER A 7 -28.27 16.13 12.36
CA SER A 7 -27.12 16.55 13.14
C SER A 7 -26.42 15.34 13.78
N GLU A 8 -27.18 14.42 14.39
CA GLU A 8 -26.62 13.22 15.00
C GLU A 8 -25.93 12.32 13.95
N LYS A 9 -26.57 12.17 12.80
CA LYS A 9 -26.00 11.38 11.71
C LYS A 9 -24.75 12.02 11.14
N ALA A 10 -24.76 13.34 10.99
CA ALA A 10 -23.61 14.09 10.51
C ALA A 10 -22.41 13.96 11.44
N ASP A 11 -22.65 14.02 12.74
CA ASP A 11 -21.58 13.85 13.73
C ASP A 11 -20.99 12.44 13.68
N PHE A 12 -21.83 11.43 13.54
CA PHE A 12 -21.39 10.05 13.42
C PHE A 12 -20.52 9.86 12.15
N ILE A 13 -20.99 10.39 11.03
CA ILE A 13 -20.25 10.30 9.76
C ILE A 13 -18.90 11.01 9.88
N ALA A 14 -18.89 12.21 10.44
CA ALA A 14 -17.65 13.00 10.59
C ALA A 14 -16.66 12.29 11.51
N GLU A 15 -17.12 11.71 12.61
CA GLU A 15 -16.27 10.96 13.54
C GLU A 15 -15.64 9.74 12.88
N ARG A 16 -16.44 8.97 12.13
CA ARG A 16 -15.94 7.78 11.45
C ARG A 16 -14.95 8.12 10.36
N HIS A 17 -15.21 9.18 9.61
CA HIS A 17 -14.30 9.66 8.57
C HIS A 17 -12.96 10.12 9.18
N HIS A 18 -13.03 10.87 10.27
CA HIS A 18 -11.84 11.33 10.98
C HIS A 18 -11.01 10.16 11.53
N ARG A 19 -11.68 9.16 12.10
CA ARG A 19 -11.03 7.95 12.64
C ARG A 19 -10.31 7.18 11.52
N LEU A 20 -10.95 7.02 10.38
CA LEU A 20 -10.34 6.35 9.24
C LEU A 20 -9.07 7.08 8.79
N GLN A 21 -9.11 8.41 8.72
CA GLN A 21 -7.95 9.22 8.37
C GLN A 21 -6.82 9.09 9.39
N GLU A 22 -7.15 9.05 10.68
CA GLU A 22 -6.16 8.85 11.74
C GLU A 22 -5.51 7.47 11.65
N GLU A 23 -6.31 6.44 11.43
CA GLU A 23 -5.78 5.08 11.30
C GLU A 23 -4.93 4.91 10.04
N TRP A 24 -5.33 5.54 8.95
CA TRP A 24 -4.53 5.57 7.73
C TRP A 24 -3.20 6.29 7.95
N GLN A 25 -3.22 7.45 8.63
CA GLN A 25 -2.00 8.19 8.92
C GLN A 25 -1.06 7.40 9.82
N ALA A 26 -1.60 6.69 10.81
CA ALA A 26 -0.80 5.83 11.69
C ALA A 26 -0.12 4.71 10.89
N TYR A 27 -0.85 4.10 9.94
CA TYR A 27 -0.29 3.10 9.05
C TYR A 27 0.85 3.68 8.21
N CYS A 28 0.64 4.83 7.58
CA CYS A 28 1.65 5.50 6.77
C CYS A 28 2.91 5.79 7.58
N ASN A 29 2.75 6.31 8.79
CA ASN A 29 3.88 6.63 9.67
C ASN A 29 4.66 5.36 10.04
N SER A 30 3.96 4.28 10.38
CA SER A 30 4.60 3.00 10.74
C SER A 30 5.36 2.42 9.56
N LEU A 31 4.79 2.48 8.35
CA LEU A 31 5.44 1.95 7.16
C LEU A 31 6.69 2.75 6.80
N VAL A 32 6.60 4.09 6.82
CA VAL A 32 7.76 4.95 6.54
C VAL A 32 8.87 4.69 7.56
N GLN A 33 8.55 4.59 8.84
CA GLN A 33 9.53 4.31 9.89
C GLN A 33 10.13 2.91 9.70
N GLY A 34 9.31 1.92 9.40
CA GLY A 34 9.78 0.55 9.17
C GLY A 34 10.80 0.48 8.05
N ILE A 35 10.52 1.14 6.93
CA ILE A 35 11.43 1.17 5.77
C ILE A 35 12.69 1.97 6.08
N THR A 36 12.54 3.16 6.66
CA THR A 36 13.65 4.07 6.92
C THR A 36 14.64 3.50 7.94
N LEU A 37 14.13 2.82 8.96
CA LEU A 37 14.94 2.27 10.05
C LEU A 37 15.39 0.84 9.80
N SER A 38 14.96 0.21 8.71
CA SER A 38 15.36 -1.16 8.39
C SER A 38 16.85 -1.22 8.06
N LYS A 39 17.51 -2.25 8.58
CA LYS A 39 18.92 -2.55 8.27
C LYS A 39 19.04 -3.52 7.11
N ALA A 40 17.94 -4.07 6.63
CA ALA A 40 17.93 -4.95 5.48
C ALA A 40 18.20 -4.16 4.19
N HIS A 41 18.87 -4.79 3.25
CA HIS A 41 19.21 -4.17 1.95
C HIS A 41 18.07 -4.38 0.97
N LEU A 42 17.01 -3.60 1.12
CA LEU A 42 15.79 -3.75 0.32
C LEU A 42 15.85 -3.03 -1.02
N HIS A 43 16.84 -2.13 -1.20
CA HIS A 43 16.96 -1.26 -2.37
C HIS A 43 15.66 -0.50 -2.64
N HIS A 44 15.10 0.02 -1.55
CA HIS A 44 13.78 0.60 -1.46
C HIS A 44 13.90 1.91 -0.69
N GLY A 45 13.50 3.01 -1.29
CA GLY A 45 13.65 4.32 -0.65
C GLY A 45 12.39 5.16 -0.79
N MET A 46 12.36 6.29 -0.10
CA MET A 46 11.25 7.25 -0.21
C MET A 46 11.31 7.98 -1.54
N TYR A 47 10.15 8.16 -2.15
CA TYR A 47 9.98 9.01 -3.32
C TYR A 47 9.09 10.18 -2.94
N CYS A 48 9.68 11.37 -2.88
CA CYS A 48 8.98 12.57 -2.44
C CYS A 48 8.43 13.35 -3.64
N ALA A 49 7.13 13.20 -3.89
CA ALA A 49 6.41 14.03 -4.83
C ALA A 49 5.25 14.68 -4.07
N PRO A 50 5.13 16.03 -4.08
CA PRO A 50 4.14 16.73 -3.24
C PRO A 50 2.68 16.37 -3.53
N GLU A 51 2.39 15.83 -4.70
CA GLU A 51 1.02 15.51 -5.12
C GLU A 51 0.71 14.02 -5.06
N ARG A 52 1.65 13.21 -4.57
CA ARG A 52 1.46 11.76 -4.52
C ARG A 52 1.17 11.29 -3.11
N ASP A 53 0.37 10.23 -3.03
CA ASP A 53 0.20 9.42 -1.82
C ASP A 53 1.55 8.80 -1.45
N LEU A 54 1.55 7.95 -0.43
CA LEU A 54 2.75 7.26 0.02
C LEU A 54 3.39 6.51 -1.16
N CYS A 55 4.57 6.93 -1.56
CA CYS A 55 5.25 6.39 -2.74
C CYS A 55 6.71 6.11 -2.43
N PHE A 56 7.19 4.97 -2.92
CA PHE A 56 8.56 4.52 -2.74
C PHE A 56 9.20 4.23 -4.08
N VAL A 57 10.53 4.38 -4.14
CA VAL A 57 11.30 3.99 -5.31
C VAL A 57 12.00 2.66 -5.04
N LEU A 58 11.89 1.72 -5.98
CA LEU A 58 12.47 0.38 -5.88
C LEU A 58 13.50 0.23 -7.00
N PHE A 59 14.75 -0.11 -6.62
CA PHE A 59 15.89 -0.26 -7.54
C PHE A 59 16.09 0.96 -8.45
N GLU A 60 15.72 2.16 -7.96
CA GLU A 60 15.83 3.42 -8.70
C GLU A 60 15.05 3.43 -10.02
N HIS A 61 14.24 2.41 -10.28
CA HIS A 61 13.55 2.24 -11.56
C HIS A 61 12.03 2.10 -11.45
N PHE A 62 11.52 1.53 -10.37
CA PHE A 62 10.10 1.30 -10.19
C PHE A 62 9.55 2.16 -9.06
N LEU A 63 8.30 2.56 -9.18
CA LEU A 63 7.59 3.27 -8.10
C LEU A 63 6.51 2.35 -7.53
N ILE A 64 6.51 2.23 -6.20
CA ILE A 64 5.48 1.52 -5.46
C ILE A 64 4.62 2.58 -4.76
N THR A 65 3.34 2.60 -5.05
CA THR A 65 2.39 3.51 -4.41
C THR A 65 1.50 2.73 -3.47
N VAL A 66 1.33 3.26 -2.26
CA VAL A 66 0.42 2.69 -1.25
C VAL A 66 -0.62 3.75 -0.93
N ALA A 67 -1.89 3.46 -1.21
CA ALA A 67 -2.95 4.45 -1.09
C ALA A 67 -4.26 3.78 -0.68
N LEU A 68 -5.14 4.54 -0.03
CA LEU A 68 -6.52 4.10 0.14
C LEU A 68 -7.22 4.17 -1.22
N ALA A 69 -8.03 3.17 -1.52
CA ALA A 69 -8.85 3.15 -2.72
C ALA A 69 -9.79 4.35 -2.75
N ASP A 70 -10.12 4.81 -3.94
CA ASP A 70 -11.02 5.94 -4.13
C ASP A 70 -12.40 5.65 -3.54
N GLY A 71 -13.04 6.71 -3.06
CA GLY A 71 -14.38 6.64 -2.51
C GLY A 71 -14.43 7.08 -1.05
N PHE A 72 -15.62 7.51 -0.66
CA PHE A 72 -15.89 7.90 0.72
C PHE A 72 -16.03 6.66 1.60
N ASN A 73 -15.38 6.66 2.75
CA ASN A 73 -15.37 5.55 3.68
C ASN A 73 -14.73 4.28 3.11
N SER A 74 -13.73 4.42 2.22
CA SER A 74 -12.99 3.28 1.70
C SER A 74 -11.98 2.80 2.74
N HIS A 75 -11.99 1.50 3.02
CA HIS A 75 -11.09 0.84 3.96
C HIS A 75 -10.06 -0.05 3.25
N THR A 76 -10.04 -0.03 1.93
CA THR A 76 -9.15 -0.86 1.14
C THR A 76 -7.85 -0.13 0.83
N ILE A 77 -6.74 -0.75 1.16
CA ILE A 77 -5.40 -0.24 0.83
C ILE A 77 -4.97 -0.88 -0.49
N HIS A 78 -4.58 -0.06 -1.45
CA HIS A 78 -4.05 -0.51 -2.73
C HIS A 78 -2.53 -0.42 -2.74
N TYR A 79 -1.89 -1.47 -3.23
CA TYR A 79 -0.45 -1.54 -3.48
C TYR A 79 -0.25 -1.58 -4.98
N LEU A 80 0.38 -0.54 -5.52
CA LEU A 80 0.47 -0.30 -6.97
C LEU A 80 1.93 -0.19 -7.38
N VAL A 81 2.24 -0.63 -8.61
CA VAL A 81 3.59 -0.53 -9.18
C VAL A 81 3.53 0.11 -10.56
N GLU A 82 4.53 0.92 -10.87
CA GLU A 82 4.71 1.52 -12.19
C GLU A 82 6.19 1.71 -12.47
N SER A 83 6.54 1.88 -13.73
CA SER A 83 7.91 2.28 -14.11
C SER A 83 8.09 3.76 -13.80
N LYS A 84 9.25 4.13 -13.23
CA LYS A 84 9.59 5.52 -12.92
C LYS A 84 9.58 6.41 -14.15
N ASN A 85 9.90 5.84 -15.31
CA ASN A 85 9.97 6.58 -16.59
C ASN A 85 8.62 6.71 -17.28
N GLY A 86 7.55 6.39 -16.59
CA GLY A 86 6.20 6.44 -17.12
C GLY A 86 5.66 5.07 -17.46
N GLY A 87 4.37 5.03 -17.73
CA GLY A 87 3.69 3.79 -17.99
C GLY A 87 2.46 3.63 -17.13
N GLU A 88 1.77 2.53 -17.28
CA GLU A 88 0.55 2.25 -16.55
C GLU A 88 0.84 1.83 -15.12
N GLN A 89 0.04 2.36 -14.20
CA GLN A 89 0.08 1.96 -12.80
C GLN A 89 -0.73 0.68 -12.62
N LEU A 90 -0.10 -0.35 -12.07
CA LEU A 90 -0.68 -1.69 -11.98
C LEU A 90 -0.92 -2.07 -10.52
N LEU A 91 -2.09 -2.64 -10.24
CA LEU A 91 -2.43 -3.12 -8.90
C LEU A 91 -1.71 -4.44 -8.62
N ILE A 92 -0.92 -4.47 -7.54
CA ILE A 92 -0.21 -5.69 -7.09
C ILE A 92 -1.07 -6.47 -6.11
N ALA A 93 -1.62 -5.79 -5.11
CA ALA A 93 -2.32 -6.41 -3.99
C ALA A 93 -3.23 -5.40 -3.29
N GLU A 94 -4.08 -5.92 -2.41
CA GLU A 94 -4.97 -5.12 -1.57
C GLU A 94 -4.87 -5.58 -0.13
N ALA A 95 -5.21 -4.68 0.80
CA ALA A 95 -5.35 -4.98 2.21
C ALA A 95 -6.55 -4.23 2.78
N GLN A 96 -7.06 -4.68 3.93
CA GLN A 96 -8.20 -4.05 4.59
C GLN A 96 -7.75 -3.38 5.87
N LEU A 97 -8.10 -2.12 6.03
CA LEU A 97 -7.83 -1.32 7.23
C LEU A 97 -9.11 -1.24 8.08
N ALA A 98 -9.09 -1.88 9.23
CA ALA A 98 -10.23 -1.87 10.14
C ALA A 98 -10.29 -0.58 10.96
N GLN A 99 -11.45 -0.32 11.56
CA GLN A 99 -11.66 0.86 12.40
C GLN A 99 -10.75 0.91 13.64
N ASP A 100 -10.36 -0.26 14.14
CA ASP A 100 -9.46 -0.37 15.28
C ASP A 100 -7.98 -0.31 14.89
N GLY A 101 -7.68 -0.12 13.61
CA GLY A 101 -6.33 -0.02 13.09
C GLY A 101 -5.69 -1.32 12.69
N ARG A 102 -6.41 -2.43 12.76
CA ARG A 102 -5.87 -3.73 12.31
C ARG A 102 -5.88 -3.80 10.78
N ILE A 103 -4.80 -4.36 10.25
CA ILE A 103 -4.64 -4.59 8.81
C ILE A 103 -4.89 -6.08 8.53
N ASP A 104 -5.84 -6.37 7.64
CA ASP A 104 -6.25 -7.74 7.28
C ASP A 104 -6.65 -8.59 8.50
N GLY A 105 -7.07 -7.93 9.58
CA GLY A 105 -7.46 -8.59 10.82
C GLY A 105 -6.31 -9.27 11.57
N ARG A 106 -5.05 -9.05 11.16
CA ARG A 106 -3.90 -9.78 11.71
C ARG A 106 -2.90 -8.90 12.45
N ILE A 107 -2.60 -7.71 11.92
CA ILE A 107 -1.51 -6.89 12.45
C ILE A 107 -2.02 -5.53 12.91
N SER A 108 -1.29 -4.90 13.83
CA SER A 108 -1.56 -3.52 14.25
C SER A 108 -0.87 -2.53 13.31
N ASN A 109 -1.62 -1.50 12.90
CA ASN A 109 -1.06 -0.43 12.07
C ASN A 109 -0.06 0.46 12.82
N ARG A 110 0.09 0.27 14.12
CA ARG A 110 1.03 1.04 14.96
C ARG A 110 2.31 0.26 15.29
N ASP A 111 2.39 -1.00 14.89
CA ASP A 111 3.59 -1.82 15.06
C ASP A 111 4.37 -1.79 13.76
N ARG A 112 5.41 -0.96 13.71
CA ARG A 112 6.19 -0.74 12.48
C ARG A 112 6.87 -2.00 11.93
N ALA A 113 7.27 -2.92 12.82
CA ALA A 113 7.90 -4.16 12.39
C ALA A 113 6.89 -5.07 11.68
N GLN A 114 5.67 -5.20 12.25
CA GLN A 114 4.60 -5.97 11.64
C GLN A 114 4.10 -5.33 10.35
N VAL A 115 3.99 -4.01 10.33
CA VAL A 115 3.57 -3.26 9.13
C VAL A 115 4.56 -3.45 7.99
N LEU A 116 5.85 -3.36 8.28
CA LEU A 116 6.89 -3.57 7.26
C LEU A 116 6.83 -4.99 6.71
N GLU A 117 6.75 -5.99 7.58
CA GLU A 117 6.68 -7.40 7.17
C GLU A 117 5.46 -7.66 6.28
N HIS A 118 4.30 -7.17 6.70
CA HIS A 118 3.06 -7.28 5.93
C HIS A 118 3.17 -6.59 4.57
N TYR A 119 3.74 -5.38 4.53
CA TYR A 119 3.97 -4.65 3.29
C TYR A 119 4.86 -5.44 2.34
N LEU A 120 5.96 -6.00 2.86
CA LEU A 120 6.90 -6.79 2.04
C LEU A 120 6.25 -8.06 1.51
N GLU A 121 5.32 -8.67 2.25
CA GLU A 121 4.52 -9.78 1.74
C GLU A 121 3.66 -9.34 0.54
N LYS A 122 3.04 -8.15 0.64
CA LYS A 122 2.18 -7.64 -0.43
C LYS A 122 2.95 -7.30 -1.71
N ILE A 123 4.13 -6.72 -1.59
CA ILE A 123 4.97 -6.35 -2.75
C ILE A 123 6.03 -7.41 -3.09
N GLY A 124 6.17 -8.43 -2.24
CA GLY A 124 7.15 -9.51 -2.44
C GLY A 124 7.13 -10.13 -3.82
N PRO A 125 5.96 -10.36 -4.43
CA PRO A 125 5.88 -10.85 -5.79
C PRO A 125 6.66 -10.01 -6.80
N VAL A 126 6.76 -8.69 -6.62
CA VAL A 126 7.58 -7.83 -7.50
C VAL A 126 9.05 -8.24 -7.39
N TYR A 127 9.55 -8.40 -6.15
CA TYR A 127 10.92 -8.86 -5.93
C TYR A 127 11.16 -10.22 -6.56
N ASN A 128 10.24 -11.17 -6.37
CA ASN A 128 10.37 -12.51 -6.92
C ASN A 128 10.40 -12.51 -8.44
N GLY A 129 9.54 -11.72 -9.07
CA GLY A 129 9.50 -11.59 -10.52
C GLY A 129 10.74 -10.96 -11.11
N LEU A 130 11.23 -9.90 -10.46
CA LEU A 130 12.48 -9.23 -10.87
C LEU A 130 13.67 -10.19 -10.72
N TYR A 131 13.73 -10.89 -9.59
CA TYR A 131 14.79 -11.86 -9.31
C TYR A 131 14.85 -12.94 -10.39
N ALA A 132 13.69 -13.52 -10.74
CA ALA A 132 13.60 -14.56 -11.75
C ALA A 132 14.03 -14.04 -13.13
N ALA A 133 13.59 -12.85 -13.51
CA ALA A 133 13.96 -12.25 -14.80
C ALA A 133 15.46 -11.99 -14.90
N ILE A 134 16.06 -11.47 -13.82
CA ILE A 134 17.49 -11.16 -13.79
C ILE A 134 18.32 -12.44 -13.80
N GLN A 135 17.89 -13.49 -13.09
CA GLN A 135 18.59 -14.78 -13.13
C GLN A 135 18.63 -15.36 -14.53
N GLN A 136 17.57 -15.20 -15.31
CA GLN A 136 17.47 -15.67 -16.68
C GLN A 136 18.03 -14.68 -17.70
N ASP A 137 18.46 -13.50 -17.20
CA ASP A 137 18.98 -12.41 -18.03
C ASP A 137 17.97 -11.97 -19.11
N THR A 138 16.70 -11.90 -18.73
CA THR A 138 15.61 -11.47 -19.61
C THR A 138 15.12 -10.08 -19.22
N PRO A 139 14.62 -9.28 -20.18
CA PRO A 139 13.99 -8.00 -19.85
C PRO A 139 12.77 -8.16 -18.97
N VAL A 140 12.52 -7.18 -18.13
CA VAL A 140 11.37 -7.18 -17.21
C VAL A 140 10.18 -6.52 -17.90
N ASP A 141 9.05 -7.23 -17.93
CA ASP A 141 7.76 -6.71 -18.38
C ASP A 141 6.82 -6.70 -17.18
N LEU A 142 6.50 -5.50 -16.67
CA LEU A 142 5.65 -5.33 -15.49
C LEU A 142 4.25 -5.92 -15.67
N HIS A 143 3.67 -5.78 -16.87
CA HIS A 143 2.34 -6.34 -17.14
C HIS A 143 2.31 -7.85 -16.96
N GLN A 144 3.29 -8.54 -17.51
CA GLN A 144 3.39 -9.99 -17.38
C GLN A 144 3.70 -10.40 -15.96
N LEU A 145 4.57 -9.65 -15.29
CA LEU A 145 4.95 -9.91 -13.92
C LEU A 145 3.72 -9.84 -12.99
N VAL A 146 2.92 -8.77 -13.09
CA VAL A 146 1.70 -8.59 -12.29
C VAL A 146 0.63 -9.63 -12.67
N LYS A 147 0.51 -9.95 -13.97
CA LYS A 147 -0.46 -10.94 -14.45
C LYS A 147 -0.15 -12.34 -13.90
N GLN A 148 1.13 -12.70 -13.79
CA GLN A 148 1.54 -13.97 -13.19
C GLN A 148 1.13 -14.07 -11.72
N PHE A 149 1.17 -12.97 -10.98
CA PHE A 149 0.75 -12.96 -9.57
C PHE A 149 -0.75 -13.16 -9.42
N ALA A 150 -1.55 -12.54 -10.27
CA ALA A 150 -2.99 -12.71 -10.26
C ALA A 150 -3.36 -14.17 -10.49
N GLN A 151 -2.64 -14.86 -11.38
CA GLN A 151 -2.84 -16.28 -11.65
C GLN A 151 -2.39 -17.16 -10.49
N ALA A 152 -1.27 -16.82 -9.86
CA ALA A 152 -0.77 -17.56 -8.70
C ALA A 152 -1.69 -17.43 -7.49
N THR A 153 -2.39 -16.31 -7.35
CA THR A 153 -3.32 -16.07 -6.24
C THR A 153 -4.64 -16.80 -6.43
N VAL A 154 -5.00 -17.15 -7.65
CA VAL A 154 -6.25 -17.85 -7.99
C VAL A 154 -6.08 -19.38 -7.92
N ALA A 155 -4.89 -19.84 -7.94
CA ALA A 155 -4.59 -21.27 -7.79
C ALA A 155 -4.59 -21.70 -6.29
#